data_76f44c06bff3f7fcc120f0f6cb6bd2cd
#
_entry.id   76f44c06bff3f7fcc120f0f6cb6bd2cd
#
_cell.length_a   1.000
_cell.length_b   1.000
_cell.length_c   1.000
_cell.angle_alpha   90.00
_cell.angle_beta   90.00
_cell.angle_gamma   90.00
#
_symmetry.space_group_name_H-M   'P 1'
#
loop_
_entity.id
_entity.type
_entity.pdbx_description
1 polymer ?
#
loop_
_entity_poly.entity_id
_entity_poly.type
_entity_poly.pdbx_seq_one_letter_code
_entity_poly.pdbx_strand_id
1 'polypeptide(L)'
;MKTVQEAPLARYVREYSALPGLQQADRVEYILCRHEDMLCFSARRKTAAAPVSFYTAGLEDAPACRMLCYLYENSIAPEQLRDVLADLCGWTL
;
A
#
# COMPACT_ATOMS: atom_id res chain seq x y z
N MET A 1 -26.31 11.63 -8.82
CA MET A 1 -24.98 11.60 -9.21
C MET A 1 -24.32 10.28 -8.86
N LYS A 2 -23.43 9.88 -9.62
CA LYS A 2 -22.87 8.65 -9.37
C LYS A 2 -21.40 8.75 -9.13
N THR A 3 -20.93 7.95 -8.27
CA THR A 3 -19.53 7.91 -7.93
C THR A 3 -18.81 7.01 -8.90
N VAL A 4 -17.78 7.51 -9.50
CA VAL A 4 -16.94 6.69 -10.35
C VAL A 4 -15.87 6.08 -9.47
N GLN A 5 -15.86 4.78 -9.42
CA GLN A 5 -14.82 4.08 -8.72
C GLN A 5 -13.74 3.72 -9.70
N GLU A 6 -12.60 4.34 -9.56
CA GLU A 6 -11.48 4.03 -10.42
C GLU A 6 -10.81 2.77 -9.95
N ALA A 7 -10.49 1.92 -10.89
CA ALA A 7 -9.78 0.72 -10.55
C ALA A 7 -8.37 1.08 -10.08
N PRO A 8 -7.83 0.38 -9.09
CA PRO A 8 -6.47 0.66 -8.66
C PRO A 8 -5.47 0.28 -9.74
N LEU A 9 -4.33 0.96 -9.76
CA LEU A 9 -3.24 0.62 -10.65
C LEU A 9 -2.66 -0.74 -10.30
N ALA A 10 -2.60 -1.05 -9.01
CA ALA A 10 -2.08 -2.31 -8.53
C ALA A 10 -2.67 -2.62 -7.18
N ARG A 11 -2.80 -3.91 -6.89
CA ARG A 11 -3.36 -4.35 -5.63
C ARG A 11 -2.74 -5.69 -5.28
N TYR A 12 -2.23 -5.80 -4.06
CA TYR A 12 -1.68 -7.04 -3.55
C TYR A 12 -2.26 -7.33 -2.18
N VAL A 13 -2.43 -8.59 -1.89
CA VAL A 13 -2.96 -9.03 -0.59
C VAL A 13 -2.00 -10.07 -0.03
N ARG A 14 -1.60 -9.88 1.23
CA ARG A 14 -0.79 -10.84 1.93
C ARG A 14 -1.60 -11.35 3.12
N GLU A 15 -1.74 -12.65 3.21
CA GLU A 15 -2.48 -13.26 4.29
C GLU A 15 -1.53 -13.94 5.25
N TYR A 16 -1.82 -13.79 6.52
CA TYR A 16 -1.04 -14.40 7.59
C TYR A 16 -1.91 -15.43 8.28
N SER A 17 -1.41 -16.64 8.40
CA SER A 17 -2.13 -17.70 9.08
C SER A 17 -2.02 -17.53 10.58
N ALA A 18 -3.04 -18.03 11.29
CA ALA A 18 -2.98 -18.04 12.73
C ALA A 18 -1.96 -19.07 13.19
N LEU A 19 -1.11 -18.66 14.14
CA LEU A 19 -0.14 -19.55 14.76
C LEU A 19 -0.44 -19.54 16.26
N PRO A 20 -0.82 -20.68 16.83
CA PRO A 20 -1.23 -20.71 18.24
C PRO A 20 -0.13 -20.13 19.12
N GLY A 21 -0.52 -19.17 19.96
CA GLY A 21 0.40 -18.54 20.88
C GLY A 21 1.36 -17.55 20.28
N LEU A 22 1.37 -17.38 18.94
CA LEU A 22 2.33 -16.51 18.29
C LEU A 22 1.68 -15.38 17.51
N GLN A 23 0.65 -15.69 16.73
CA GLN A 23 -0.03 -14.65 15.97
C GLN A 23 -1.44 -15.09 15.65
N GLN A 24 -2.30 -14.13 15.42
CA GLN A 24 -3.64 -14.37 14.96
C GLN A 24 -3.66 -14.23 13.43
N ALA A 25 -4.66 -14.85 12.81
CA ALA A 25 -4.83 -14.70 11.37
C ALA A 25 -5.08 -13.23 11.05
N ASP A 26 -4.45 -12.75 10.00
CA ASP A 26 -4.60 -11.38 9.59
C ASP A 26 -4.41 -11.29 8.08
N ARG A 27 -4.64 -10.12 7.56
CA ARG A 27 -4.56 -9.88 6.13
C ARG A 27 -4.20 -8.42 5.92
N VAL A 28 -3.21 -8.18 5.09
CA VAL A 28 -2.80 -6.82 4.75
C VAL A 28 -3.04 -6.61 3.27
N GLU A 29 -3.76 -5.56 2.93
CA GLU A 29 -4.06 -5.22 1.56
C GLU A 29 -3.26 -3.98 1.18
N TYR A 30 -2.51 -4.08 0.08
CA TYR A 30 -1.70 -2.98 -0.44
C TYR A 30 -2.34 -2.50 -1.73
N ILE A 31 -2.64 -1.22 -1.82
CA ILE A 31 -3.33 -0.67 -2.97
C ILE A 31 -2.61 0.58 -3.45
N LEU A 32 -2.48 0.71 -4.76
CA LEU A 32 -1.94 1.90 -5.40
C LEU A 32 -2.99 2.47 -6.33
N CYS A 33 -3.35 3.72 -6.13
CA CYS A 33 -4.30 4.41 -6.99
C CYS A 33 -3.68 5.68 -7.52
N ARG A 34 -4.09 6.06 -8.73
CA ARG A 34 -3.71 7.36 -9.29
C ARG A 34 -4.96 8.23 -9.34
N HIS A 35 -4.80 9.46 -8.88
CA HIS A 35 -5.87 10.42 -8.90
C HIS A 35 -5.30 11.72 -9.45
N GLU A 36 -5.46 11.94 -10.73
CA GLU A 36 -4.85 13.04 -11.45
C GLU A 36 -3.32 12.96 -11.34
N ASP A 37 -2.68 13.96 -10.77
CA ASP A 37 -1.23 13.96 -10.62
C ASP A 37 -0.74 13.24 -9.40
N MET A 38 -1.65 12.84 -8.51
CA MET A 38 -1.27 12.26 -7.25
C MET A 38 -1.36 10.75 -7.31
N LEU A 39 -0.40 10.10 -6.69
CA LEU A 39 -0.46 8.68 -6.42
C LEU A 39 -0.77 8.48 -4.95
N CYS A 40 -1.61 7.52 -4.67
CA CYS A 40 -1.95 7.17 -3.29
C CYS A 40 -1.58 5.71 -3.07
N PHE A 41 -0.61 5.50 -2.19
CA PHE A 41 -0.26 4.17 -1.71
C PHE A 41 -0.99 3.96 -0.40
N SER A 42 -1.64 2.83 -0.23
CA SER A 42 -2.29 2.54 1.04
C SER A 42 -2.08 1.10 1.43
N ALA A 43 -2.06 0.86 2.73
CA ALA A 43 -1.99 -0.47 3.29
C ALA A 43 -2.96 -0.55 4.44
N ARG A 44 -3.68 -1.65 4.52
CA ARG A 44 -4.72 -1.81 5.52
C ARG A 44 -4.74 -3.24 6.04
N ARG A 45 -4.77 -3.38 7.36
CA ARG A 45 -5.01 -4.69 7.97
C ARG A 45 -6.51 -4.97 7.95
N LYS A 46 -6.85 -6.23 7.83
CA LYS A 46 -8.26 -6.64 7.87
C LYS A 46 -8.93 -6.16 9.15
N THR A 47 -8.18 -6.17 10.24
CA THR A 47 -8.72 -5.81 11.55
C THR A 47 -8.68 -4.32 11.83
N ALA A 48 -8.09 -3.53 10.95
CA ALA A 48 -7.97 -2.09 11.19
C ALA A 48 -9.18 -1.35 10.66
N ALA A 49 -9.53 -0.25 11.34
CA ALA A 49 -10.68 0.55 10.94
C ALA A 49 -10.41 1.36 9.69
N ALA A 50 -9.15 1.76 9.46
CA ALA A 50 -8.82 2.62 8.34
C ALA A 50 -7.45 2.26 7.79
N PRO A 51 -7.20 2.54 6.51
CA PRO A 51 -5.89 2.31 5.94
C PRO A 51 -4.91 3.38 6.34
N VAL A 52 -3.62 3.06 6.23
CA VAL A 52 -2.55 4.04 6.30
C VAL A 52 -2.22 4.41 4.87
N SER A 53 -2.13 5.69 4.57
CA SER A 53 -1.96 6.17 3.20
C SER A 53 -0.77 7.09 3.10
N PHE A 54 -0.18 7.10 1.89
CA PHE A 54 0.94 7.97 1.55
C PHE A 54 0.68 8.52 0.16
N TYR A 55 0.72 9.85 0.04
CA TYR A 55 0.44 10.52 -1.22
C TYR A 55 1.72 11.13 -1.78
N THR A 56 1.91 11.01 -3.08
CA THR A 56 3.06 11.61 -3.73
C THR A 56 2.69 12.02 -5.14
N ALA A 57 3.41 13.00 -5.69
CA ALA A 57 3.22 13.47 -7.04
C ALA A 57 4.54 13.34 -7.78
N GLY A 58 4.47 13.42 -9.12
CA GLY A 58 5.68 13.42 -9.93
C GLY A 58 6.28 12.05 -10.17
N LEU A 59 5.57 11.00 -9.84
CA LEU A 59 6.05 9.64 -10.00
C LEU A 59 5.20 8.95 -11.06
N GLU A 60 5.84 8.21 -11.95
CA GLU A 60 5.11 7.52 -13.01
C GLU A 60 4.56 6.20 -12.52
N ASP A 61 3.62 5.64 -13.30
CA ASP A 61 2.91 4.44 -12.87
C ASP A 61 3.83 3.24 -12.69
N ALA A 62 4.75 3.02 -13.65
CA ALA A 62 5.57 1.82 -13.60
C ALA A 62 6.48 1.76 -12.38
N PRO A 63 7.27 2.81 -12.06
CA PRO A 63 8.03 2.77 -10.82
C PRO A 63 7.16 2.72 -9.57
N ALA A 64 5.98 3.36 -9.62
CA ALA A 64 5.07 3.30 -8.48
C ALA A 64 4.58 1.88 -8.24
N CYS A 65 4.24 1.16 -9.30
CA CYS A 65 3.81 -0.23 -9.16
C CYS A 65 4.93 -1.11 -8.59
N ARG A 66 6.17 -0.84 -8.98
CA ARG A 66 7.30 -1.58 -8.42
C ARG A 66 7.47 -1.30 -6.94
N MET A 67 7.23 -0.06 -6.52
CA MET A 67 7.29 0.29 -5.11
C MET A 67 6.21 -0.43 -4.30
N LEU A 68 5.01 -0.52 -4.84
CA LEU A 68 3.96 -1.26 -4.15
C LEU A 68 4.30 -2.73 -4.05
N CYS A 69 4.85 -3.30 -5.12
CA CYS A 69 5.28 -4.69 -5.11
C CYS A 69 6.36 -4.93 -4.06
N TYR A 70 7.28 -3.98 -3.90
CA TYR A 70 8.31 -4.05 -2.88
C TYR A 70 7.69 -4.11 -1.48
N LEU A 71 6.67 -3.28 -1.22
CA LEU A 71 5.99 -3.30 0.07
C LEU A 71 5.38 -4.67 0.34
N TYR A 72 4.75 -5.22 -0.67
CA TYR A 72 4.12 -6.52 -0.55
C TYR A 72 5.15 -7.64 -0.34
N GLU A 73 6.22 -7.63 -1.14
CA GLU A 73 7.21 -8.69 -1.07
C GLU A 73 7.98 -8.68 0.24
N ASN A 74 8.13 -7.51 0.83
CA ASN A 74 8.86 -7.39 2.08
C ASN A 74 7.95 -7.34 3.30
N SER A 75 6.66 -7.60 3.11
CA SER A 75 5.67 -7.65 4.20
C SER A 75 5.73 -6.40 5.07
N ILE A 76 5.82 -5.24 4.42
CA ILE A 76 5.89 -3.97 5.14
C ILE A 76 4.58 -3.76 5.88
N ALA A 77 4.65 -3.53 7.18
CA ALA A 77 3.45 -3.30 7.98
C ALA A 77 2.86 -1.94 7.64
N PRO A 78 1.52 -1.78 7.73
CA PRO A 78 0.91 -0.48 7.46
C PRO A 78 1.54 0.64 8.29
N GLU A 79 1.94 0.36 9.52
CA GLU A 79 2.55 1.35 10.39
C GLU A 79 3.89 1.86 9.85
N GLN A 80 4.54 1.08 9.00
CA GLN A 80 5.84 1.44 8.43
C GLN A 80 5.71 2.05 7.04
N LEU A 81 4.51 2.07 6.48
CA LEU A 81 4.29 2.45 5.09
C LEU A 81 4.88 3.81 4.75
N ARG A 82 4.56 4.81 5.56
CA ARG A 82 4.98 6.17 5.27
C ARG A 82 6.48 6.34 5.32
N ASP A 83 7.12 5.72 6.31
CA ASP A 83 8.55 5.83 6.46
C ASP A 83 9.28 5.17 5.30
N VAL A 84 8.82 3.97 4.92
CA VAL A 84 9.45 3.23 3.82
C VAL A 84 9.28 3.98 2.51
N LEU A 85 8.07 4.48 2.23
CA LEU A 85 7.82 5.18 0.99
C LEU A 85 8.54 6.52 0.93
N ALA A 86 8.64 7.22 2.06
CA ALA A 86 9.39 8.47 2.09
C ALA A 86 10.86 8.22 1.75
N ASP A 87 11.43 7.13 2.26
CA ASP A 87 12.80 6.77 1.92
C ASP A 87 12.94 6.43 0.45
N LEU A 88 12.03 5.61 -0.08
CA LEU A 88 12.09 5.21 -1.48
C LEU A 88 11.96 6.42 -2.40
N CYS A 89 11.05 7.33 -2.09
CA CYS A 89 10.87 8.53 -2.89
C CYS A 89 12.09 9.44 -2.81
N GLY A 90 12.70 9.53 -1.65
CA GLY A 90 13.89 10.32 -1.47
C GLY A 90 15.06 9.82 -2.32
N TRP A 91 15.12 8.52 -2.56
CA TRP A 91 16.17 7.94 -3.37
C TRP A 91 16.01 8.24 -4.85
N THR A 92 14.80 8.54 -5.30
CA THR A 92 14.54 8.81 -6.71
C THR A 92 14.70 10.28 -7.05
N LEU A 93 14.87 11.13 -6.07
CA LEU A 93 15.11 12.55 -6.29
C LEU A 93 16.62 12.83 -6.35
#